data_efe256fc9fe24d60238a4784b68e9e1d
#
_entry.id   efe256fc9fe24d60238a4784b68e9e1d
#
_cell.length_a   1.000
_cell.length_b   1.000
_cell.length_c   1.000
_cell.angle_alpha   90.00
_cell.angle_beta   90.00
_cell.angle_gamma   90.00
#
_symmetry.space_group_name_H-M   'P 1'
#
loop_
_entity.id
_entity.type
_entity.pdbx_description
1 polymer ?
#
loop_
_entity_poly.entity_id
_entity_poly.type
_entity_poly.pdbx_seq_one_letter_code
_entity_poly.pdbx_strand_id
1 'polypeptide(L)'
;MAMDLLVEAVVYGNLLSLLSIGLSLTLLTTRVSNFAHGDFATVGIYVAYTMSVLFGANPYLFLPFSFVGGLLLGFLVYRVVFEPLRGKASLVTLMIVSMALDFILRYSVQIYADVLQRSLGVYTRGIVFKDVNINLLGFTFPGLLVISSAVAWLFLLILYLFLYRTKVGIAMRAVIENPSLSEALGINVKRIYALSWMLAASFAGVAGVFLPFRITVNPDTGFSILLSIFAAVTLGGLKSLLGSIIGAYIIAFSETVGVYYLSQIGLSTAYRPAISFITLALVLLLYPRGLAGLWSKR
;
A
#
# COMPACT_ATOMS: atom_id res chain seq x y z
N MET A 1 -22.98 15.41 5.38
CA MET A 1 -22.17 15.02 6.55
C MET A 1 -21.99 13.50 6.67
N ALA A 2 -23.03 12.69 6.96
CA ALA A 2 -22.84 11.21 7.03
C ALA A 2 -22.41 10.61 5.68
N MET A 3 -22.96 11.07 4.57
CA MET A 3 -22.58 10.62 3.24
C MET A 3 -21.11 10.94 2.92
N ASP A 4 -20.64 12.11 3.28
CA ASP A 4 -19.25 12.53 3.04
C ASP A 4 -18.25 11.69 3.82
N LEU A 5 -18.60 11.35 5.08
CA LEU A 5 -17.78 10.43 5.89
C LEU A 5 -17.73 9.02 5.30
N LEU A 6 -18.85 8.52 4.75
CA LEU A 6 -18.87 7.23 4.08
C LEU A 6 -18.03 7.23 2.81
N VAL A 7 -18.15 8.28 1.98
CA VAL A 7 -17.33 8.46 0.77
C VAL A 7 -15.85 8.47 1.13
N GLU A 8 -15.47 9.27 2.12
CA GLU A 8 -14.09 9.38 2.60
C GLU A 8 -13.56 8.04 3.14
N ALA A 9 -14.37 7.31 3.91
CA ALA A 9 -14.01 6.00 4.45
C ALA A 9 -13.84 4.94 3.34
N VAL A 10 -14.69 4.95 2.32
CA VAL A 10 -14.59 4.05 1.17
C VAL A 10 -13.34 4.38 0.34
N VAL A 11 -13.11 5.66 0.04
CA VAL A 11 -11.89 6.08 -0.66
C VAL A 11 -10.64 5.62 0.08
N TYR A 12 -10.57 5.89 1.38
CA TYR A 12 -9.42 5.46 2.16
C TYR A 12 -9.29 3.94 2.26
N GLY A 13 -10.42 3.23 2.34
CA GLY A 13 -10.46 1.77 2.28
C GLY A 13 -9.90 1.21 0.97
N ASN A 14 -10.20 1.83 -0.16
CA ASN A 14 -9.64 1.47 -1.46
C ASN A 14 -8.10 1.61 -1.46
N LEU A 15 -7.60 2.76 -1.00
CA LEU A 15 -6.16 3.03 -0.95
C LEU A 15 -5.46 2.05 0.01
N LEU A 16 -5.99 1.94 1.21
CA LEU A 16 -5.41 1.09 2.25
C LEU A 16 -5.47 -0.39 1.86
N SER A 17 -6.49 -0.82 1.09
CA SER A 17 -6.58 -2.20 0.59
C SER A 17 -5.47 -2.53 -0.42
N LEU A 18 -5.16 -1.62 -1.35
CA LEU A 18 -4.04 -1.80 -2.29
C LEU A 18 -2.70 -1.86 -1.56
N LEU A 19 -2.49 -0.96 -0.58
CA LEU A 19 -1.28 -0.94 0.25
C LEU A 19 -1.15 -2.23 1.08
N SER A 20 -2.23 -2.64 1.75
CA SER A 20 -2.24 -3.81 2.62
C SER A 20 -2.04 -5.12 1.86
N ILE A 21 -2.62 -5.25 0.66
CA ILE A 21 -2.37 -6.42 -0.21
C ILE A 21 -0.91 -6.47 -0.65
N GLY A 22 -0.31 -5.34 -1.03
CA GLY A 22 1.09 -5.29 -1.38
C GLY A 22 1.99 -5.77 -0.23
N LEU A 23 1.78 -5.24 0.98
CA LEU A 23 2.52 -5.68 2.17
C LEU A 23 2.26 -7.15 2.49
N SER A 24 1.01 -7.59 2.43
CA SER A 24 0.63 -8.98 2.68
C SER A 24 1.28 -9.94 1.68
N LEU A 25 1.38 -9.57 0.40
CA LEU A 25 2.00 -10.38 -0.64
C LEU A 25 3.50 -10.61 -0.37
N THR A 26 4.25 -9.58 -0.01
CA THR A 26 5.66 -9.72 0.38
C THR A 26 5.81 -10.52 1.66
N LEU A 27 4.98 -10.30 2.66
CA LEU A 27 5.00 -11.03 3.92
C LEU A 27 4.72 -12.51 3.73
N LEU A 28 3.69 -12.87 2.95
CA LEU A 28 3.32 -14.26 2.68
C LEU A 28 4.41 -15.02 1.93
N THR A 29 4.99 -14.39 0.91
CA THR A 29 5.99 -15.06 0.05
C THR A 29 7.36 -15.10 0.71
N THR A 30 7.83 -14.00 1.26
CA THR A 30 9.20 -13.88 1.77
C THR A 30 9.32 -14.00 3.28
N ARG A 31 8.19 -13.94 4.00
CA ARG A 31 8.09 -13.90 5.47
C ARG A 31 8.80 -12.69 6.10
N VAL A 32 9.09 -11.67 5.31
CA VAL A 32 9.72 -10.42 5.75
C VAL A 32 8.66 -9.34 5.89
N SER A 33 8.52 -8.77 7.10
CA SER A 33 7.74 -7.55 7.30
C SER A 33 8.52 -6.38 6.72
N ASN A 34 8.03 -5.82 5.61
CA ASN A 34 8.72 -4.75 4.90
C ASN A 34 8.34 -3.38 5.48
N PHE A 35 9.23 -2.78 6.27
CA PHE A 35 9.02 -1.45 6.85
C PHE A 35 9.14 -0.32 5.82
N ALA A 36 9.85 -0.53 4.70
CA ALA A 36 9.92 0.43 3.61
C ALA A 36 8.69 0.44 2.70
N HIS A 37 7.64 -0.33 3.02
CA HIS A 37 6.48 -0.48 2.13
C HIS A 37 5.69 0.82 1.93
N GLY A 38 5.60 1.65 2.97
CA GLY A 38 4.97 2.97 2.86
C GLY A 38 5.70 3.89 1.89
N ASP A 39 7.03 3.83 1.84
CA ASP A 39 7.82 4.68 0.95
C ASP A 39 7.67 4.29 -0.52
N PHE A 40 7.29 3.05 -0.82
CA PHE A 40 6.91 2.69 -2.20
C PHE A 40 5.70 3.51 -2.69
N ALA A 41 4.75 3.81 -1.79
CA ALA A 41 3.66 4.73 -2.11
C ALA A 41 4.15 6.16 -2.30
N THR A 42 5.07 6.63 -1.45
CA THR A 42 5.66 7.97 -1.60
C THR A 42 6.38 8.12 -2.94
N VAL A 43 7.15 7.12 -3.37
CA VAL A 43 7.77 7.12 -4.71
C VAL A 43 6.69 7.23 -5.79
N GLY A 44 5.59 6.49 -5.68
CA GLY A 44 4.45 6.57 -6.61
C GLY A 44 3.82 7.97 -6.67
N ILE A 45 3.70 8.67 -5.53
CA ILE A 45 3.25 10.07 -5.46
C ILE A 45 4.16 10.96 -6.30
N TYR A 46 5.48 10.88 -6.04
CA TYR A 46 6.43 11.77 -6.70
C TYR A 46 6.59 11.45 -8.19
N VAL A 47 6.43 10.20 -8.63
CA VAL A 47 6.36 9.84 -10.05
C VAL A 47 5.16 10.52 -10.71
N ALA A 48 3.95 10.37 -10.16
CA ALA A 48 2.75 11.00 -10.71
C ALA A 48 2.81 12.52 -10.67
N TYR A 49 3.32 13.09 -9.58
CA TYR A 49 3.49 14.53 -9.43
C TYR A 49 4.45 15.10 -10.48
N THR A 50 5.63 14.51 -10.63
CA THR A 50 6.61 14.93 -11.64
C THR A 50 6.03 14.90 -13.04
N MET A 51 5.36 13.80 -13.41
CA MET A 51 4.71 13.68 -14.71
C MET A 51 3.60 14.70 -14.89
N SER A 52 2.79 14.94 -13.85
CA SER A 52 1.73 15.96 -13.88
C SER A 52 2.28 17.37 -14.08
N VAL A 53 3.39 17.72 -13.44
CA VAL A 53 4.06 19.01 -13.60
C VAL A 53 4.67 19.16 -15.00
N LEU A 54 5.35 18.12 -15.50
CA LEU A 54 6.02 18.16 -16.81
C LEU A 54 5.05 18.22 -18.00
N PHE A 55 3.92 17.51 -17.90
CA PHE A 55 2.95 17.42 -18.99
C PHE A 55 1.72 18.32 -18.81
N GLY A 56 1.58 18.99 -17.66
CA GLY A 56 0.42 19.84 -17.35
C GLY A 56 -0.92 19.08 -17.33
N ALA A 57 -0.88 17.76 -17.11
CA ALA A 57 -2.03 16.88 -17.21
C ALA A 57 -2.51 16.37 -15.85
N ASN A 58 -3.75 15.88 -15.81
CA ASN A 58 -4.34 15.37 -14.58
C ASN A 58 -3.54 14.18 -14.03
N PRO A 59 -3.21 14.15 -12.73
CA PRO A 59 -2.42 13.08 -12.09
C PRO A 59 -2.97 11.66 -12.29
N TYR A 60 -4.28 11.48 -12.46
CA TYR A 60 -4.88 10.17 -12.74
C TYR A 60 -4.35 9.51 -14.01
N LEU A 61 -3.93 10.29 -15.02
CA LEU A 61 -3.36 9.77 -16.26
C LEU A 61 -2.00 9.10 -16.06
N PHE A 62 -1.34 9.40 -14.94
CA PHE A 62 0.00 8.89 -14.64
C PHE A 62 0.00 7.67 -13.69
N LEU A 63 -1.19 7.10 -13.39
CA LEU A 63 -1.32 5.82 -12.69
C LEU A 63 -0.48 4.69 -13.33
N PRO A 64 -0.44 4.51 -14.67
CA PRO A 64 0.41 3.50 -15.30
C PRO A 64 1.91 3.74 -15.06
N PHE A 65 2.34 4.99 -15.03
CA PHE A 65 3.75 5.33 -14.75
C PHE A 65 4.13 5.01 -13.31
N SER A 66 3.27 5.31 -12.34
CA SER A 66 3.48 4.94 -10.93
C SER A 66 3.45 3.43 -10.74
N PHE A 67 2.63 2.70 -11.49
CA PHE A 67 2.64 1.24 -11.51
C PHE A 67 3.97 0.69 -12.01
N VAL A 68 4.46 1.16 -13.17
CA VAL A 68 5.75 0.74 -13.74
C VAL A 68 6.91 1.16 -12.84
N GLY A 69 6.87 2.38 -12.31
CA GLY A 69 7.87 2.86 -11.35
C GLY A 69 7.93 1.97 -10.10
N GLY A 70 6.78 1.54 -9.59
CA GLY A 70 6.69 0.58 -8.51
C GLY A 70 7.27 -0.80 -8.88
N LEU A 71 6.96 -1.32 -10.10
CA LEU A 71 7.54 -2.58 -10.59
C LEU A 71 9.07 -2.54 -10.60
N LEU A 72 9.63 -1.47 -11.15
CA LEU A 72 11.08 -1.29 -11.24
C LEU A 72 11.71 -1.14 -9.86
N LEU A 73 11.11 -0.35 -8.98
CA LEU A 73 11.58 -0.16 -7.61
C LEU A 73 11.54 -1.48 -6.83
N GLY A 74 10.43 -2.20 -6.89
CA GLY A 74 10.29 -3.50 -6.20
C GLY A 74 11.28 -4.53 -6.69
N PHE A 75 11.53 -4.59 -8.03
CA PHE A 75 12.57 -5.44 -8.61
C PHE A 75 13.95 -5.07 -8.11
N LEU A 76 14.31 -3.79 -8.16
CA LEU A 76 15.63 -3.27 -7.75
C LEU A 76 15.86 -3.54 -6.26
N VAL A 77 14.90 -3.21 -5.40
CA VAL A 77 14.99 -3.44 -3.96
C VAL A 77 15.18 -4.92 -3.65
N TYR A 78 14.38 -5.80 -4.25
CA TYR A 78 14.55 -7.22 -4.03
C TYR A 78 15.91 -7.72 -4.52
N ARG A 79 16.27 -7.38 -5.76
CA ARG A 79 17.49 -7.88 -6.42
C ARG A 79 18.78 -7.43 -5.74
N VAL A 80 18.82 -6.15 -5.32
CA VAL A 80 20.03 -5.54 -4.76
C VAL A 80 20.14 -5.77 -3.25
N VAL A 81 19.00 -5.72 -2.52
CA VAL A 81 19.03 -5.74 -1.06
C VAL A 81 18.69 -7.12 -0.51
N PHE A 82 17.55 -7.69 -0.89
CA PHE A 82 17.03 -8.88 -0.21
C PHE A 82 17.55 -10.21 -0.77
N GLU A 83 17.73 -10.32 -2.08
CA GLU A 83 18.21 -11.57 -2.71
C GLU A 83 19.61 -11.97 -2.22
N PRO A 84 20.61 -11.06 -2.13
CA PRO A 84 21.94 -11.41 -1.64
C PRO A 84 22.00 -11.84 -0.18
N LEU A 85 21.06 -11.34 0.64
CA LEU A 85 21.00 -11.63 2.08
C LEU A 85 20.19 -12.89 2.38
N ARG A 86 19.36 -13.32 1.44
CA ARG A 86 18.49 -14.47 1.65
C ARG A 86 19.27 -15.77 1.77
N GLY A 87 18.91 -16.58 2.78
CA GLY A 87 19.65 -17.80 3.13
C GLY A 87 20.92 -17.57 3.96
N LYS A 88 21.35 -16.31 4.10
CA LYS A 88 22.52 -15.93 4.92
C LYS A 88 22.12 -15.16 6.18
N ALA A 89 21.01 -14.45 6.14
CA ALA A 89 20.52 -13.62 7.23
C ALA A 89 19.26 -14.21 7.87
N SER A 90 19.09 -13.96 9.18
CA SER A 90 17.86 -14.30 9.90
C SER A 90 16.69 -13.43 9.44
N LEU A 91 15.45 -13.86 9.72
CA LEU A 91 14.26 -13.04 9.42
C LEU A 91 14.30 -11.69 10.14
N VAL A 92 14.78 -11.66 11.38
CA VAL A 92 14.95 -10.41 12.15
C VAL A 92 15.94 -9.49 11.47
N THR A 93 17.07 -10.01 10.99
CA THR A 93 18.06 -9.23 10.23
C THR A 93 17.45 -8.63 8.97
N LEU A 94 16.63 -9.39 8.22
CA LEU A 94 15.95 -8.88 7.02
C LEU A 94 14.92 -7.79 7.36
N MET A 95 14.25 -7.87 8.52
CA MET A 95 13.36 -6.81 9.01
C MET A 95 14.15 -5.53 9.34
N ILE A 96 15.30 -5.64 10.02
CA ILE A 96 16.19 -4.50 10.31
C ILE A 96 16.70 -3.87 9.00
N VAL A 97 17.07 -4.68 8.02
CA VAL A 97 17.46 -4.20 6.68
C VAL A 97 16.32 -3.45 6.02
N SER A 98 15.06 -3.90 6.16
CA SER A 98 13.93 -3.16 5.61
C SER A 98 13.68 -1.82 6.31
N MET A 99 14.00 -1.69 7.61
CA MET A 99 13.98 -0.41 8.32
C MET A 99 15.09 0.53 7.82
N ALA A 100 16.30 0.01 7.59
CA ALA A 100 17.37 0.80 6.98
C ALA A 100 17.01 1.26 5.57
N LEU A 101 16.36 0.39 4.79
CA LEU A 101 15.85 0.72 3.46
C LEU A 101 14.78 1.82 3.50
N ASP A 102 13.88 1.81 4.49
CA ASP A 102 12.90 2.89 4.73
C ASP A 102 13.62 4.25 4.84
N PHE A 103 14.67 4.36 5.66
CA PHE A 103 15.45 5.59 5.75
C PHE A 103 16.08 5.98 4.41
N ILE A 104 16.70 5.02 3.70
CA ILE A 104 17.35 5.28 2.41
C ILE A 104 16.33 5.82 1.39
N LEU A 105 15.17 5.17 1.24
CA LEU A 105 14.15 5.59 0.31
C LEU A 105 13.56 6.95 0.69
N ARG A 106 13.22 7.14 1.95
CA ARG A 106 12.65 8.41 2.45
C ARG A 106 13.58 9.58 2.19
N TYR A 107 14.85 9.49 2.59
CA TYR A 107 15.80 10.58 2.35
C TYR A 107 16.15 10.74 0.87
N SER A 108 16.14 9.66 0.08
CA SER A 108 16.28 9.77 -1.39
C SER A 108 15.12 10.54 -2.00
N VAL A 109 13.88 10.31 -1.55
CA VAL A 109 12.70 11.09 -1.99
C VAL A 109 12.80 12.54 -1.52
N GLN A 110 13.31 12.81 -0.31
CA GLN A 110 13.51 14.18 0.16
C GLN A 110 14.52 14.93 -0.71
N ILE A 111 15.65 14.31 -1.04
CA ILE A 111 16.64 14.90 -1.96
C ILE A 111 16.02 15.13 -3.34
N TYR A 112 15.28 14.14 -3.87
CA TYR A 112 14.58 14.28 -5.13
C TYR A 112 13.58 15.44 -5.12
N ALA A 113 12.80 15.57 -4.05
CA ALA A 113 11.85 16.67 -3.86
C ALA A 113 12.55 18.04 -3.90
N ASP A 114 13.69 18.19 -3.20
CA ASP A 114 14.45 19.44 -3.18
C ASP A 114 15.05 19.76 -4.56
N VAL A 115 15.55 18.76 -5.29
CA VAL A 115 16.04 18.91 -6.67
C VAL A 115 14.89 19.33 -7.60
N LEU A 116 13.75 18.66 -7.52
CA LEU A 116 12.58 18.96 -8.33
C LEU A 116 12.05 20.39 -8.07
N GLN A 117 12.02 20.81 -6.81
CA GLN A 117 11.63 22.17 -6.43
C GLN A 117 12.56 23.22 -7.03
N ARG A 118 13.87 22.98 -6.98
CA ARG A 118 14.87 23.92 -7.55
C ARG A 118 14.84 23.96 -9.09
N SER A 119 14.64 22.82 -9.73
CA SER A 119 14.70 22.72 -11.19
C SER A 119 13.44 23.22 -11.88
N LEU A 120 12.26 22.98 -11.30
CA LEU A 120 10.98 23.30 -11.92
C LEU A 120 10.25 24.47 -11.23
N GLY A 121 10.76 24.99 -10.10
CA GLY A 121 10.12 26.10 -9.37
C GLY A 121 8.78 25.75 -8.74
N VAL A 122 8.53 24.47 -8.43
CA VAL A 122 7.25 23.96 -7.91
C VAL A 122 7.37 23.58 -6.45
N TYR A 123 6.25 23.64 -5.71
CA TYR A 123 6.21 23.18 -4.31
C TYR A 123 6.15 21.66 -4.28
N THR A 124 7.14 21.03 -3.68
CA THR A 124 7.29 19.58 -3.59
C THR A 124 7.03 19.01 -2.18
N ARG A 125 6.89 19.89 -1.21
CA ARG A 125 6.48 19.57 0.17
C ARG A 125 5.12 20.20 0.42
N GLY A 126 4.12 19.39 0.74
CA GLY A 126 2.73 19.85 0.85
C GLY A 126 1.95 19.73 -0.47
N ILE A 127 2.19 18.67 -1.24
CA ILE A 127 1.49 18.40 -2.49
C ILE A 127 0.01 18.09 -2.21
N VAL A 128 -0.88 18.76 -2.94
CA VAL A 128 -2.32 18.50 -2.97
C VAL A 128 -2.76 18.48 -4.42
N PHE A 129 -3.48 17.45 -4.82
CA PHE A 129 -4.08 17.38 -6.16
C PHE A 129 -5.53 17.86 -6.13
N LYS A 130 -5.91 18.56 -7.20
CA LYS A 130 -7.29 18.98 -7.39
C LYS A 130 -8.09 17.84 -8.00
N ASP A 131 -9.15 17.43 -7.33
CA ASP A 131 -10.05 16.40 -7.83
C ASP A 131 -10.95 16.92 -8.96
N VAL A 132 -11.48 16.00 -9.75
CA VAL A 132 -12.44 16.24 -10.83
C VAL A 132 -13.80 15.70 -10.42
N ASN A 133 -14.87 16.36 -10.84
CA ASN A 133 -16.20 15.82 -10.66
C ASN A 133 -16.60 14.99 -11.88
N ILE A 134 -17.17 13.81 -11.63
CA ILE A 134 -17.65 12.88 -12.65
C ILE A 134 -19.17 12.82 -12.58
N ASN A 135 -19.84 13.14 -13.69
CA ASN A 135 -21.29 13.03 -13.81
C ASN A 135 -21.66 11.63 -14.32
N LEU A 136 -22.32 10.84 -13.48
CA LEU A 136 -22.84 9.52 -13.82
C LEU A 136 -24.37 9.50 -13.64
N LEU A 137 -25.09 9.19 -14.69
CA LEU A 137 -26.56 9.04 -14.66
C LEU A 137 -27.30 10.26 -14.05
N GLY A 138 -26.77 11.48 -14.25
CA GLY A 138 -27.37 12.71 -13.70
C GLY A 138 -26.95 13.07 -12.27
N PHE A 139 -26.15 12.24 -11.62
CA PHE A 139 -25.56 12.53 -10.31
C PHE A 139 -24.08 12.88 -10.43
N THR A 140 -23.65 13.86 -9.65
CA THR A 140 -22.24 14.30 -9.61
C THR A 140 -21.51 13.61 -8.46
N PHE A 141 -20.50 12.82 -8.78
CA PHE A 141 -19.66 12.13 -7.81
C PHE A 141 -18.25 12.71 -7.80
N PRO A 142 -17.54 12.71 -6.65
CA PRO A 142 -16.11 13.00 -6.60
C PRO A 142 -15.35 12.00 -7.48
N GLY A 143 -14.48 12.52 -8.36
CA GLY A 143 -13.66 11.65 -9.23
C GLY A 143 -12.78 10.70 -8.44
N LEU A 144 -12.27 11.16 -7.30
CA LEU A 144 -11.49 10.33 -6.38
C LEU A 144 -12.25 9.06 -5.94
N LEU A 145 -13.54 9.18 -5.61
CA LEU A 145 -14.36 8.00 -5.24
C LEU A 145 -14.48 7.02 -6.41
N VAL A 146 -14.86 7.53 -7.59
CA VAL A 146 -15.14 6.69 -8.76
C VAL A 146 -13.85 6.01 -9.26
N ILE A 147 -12.79 6.81 -9.45
CA ILE A 147 -11.54 6.31 -10.03
C ILE A 147 -10.80 5.41 -9.04
N SER A 148 -10.72 5.78 -7.74
CA SER A 148 -10.05 4.91 -6.76
C SER A 148 -10.79 3.58 -6.58
N SER A 149 -12.12 3.59 -6.58
CA SER A 149 -12.92 2.35 -6.50
C SER A 149 -12.71 1.48 -7.73
N ALA A 150 -12.82 2.06 -8.93
CA ALA A 150 -12.61 1.33 -10.17
C ALA A 150 -11.20 0.72 -10.24
N VAL A 151 -10.17 1.51 -9.91
CA VAL A 151 -8.77 1.05 -9.92
C VAL A 151 -8.53 -0.02 -8.85
N ALA A 152 -8.97 0.20 -7.61
CA ALA A 152 -8.78 -0.77 -6.53
C ALA A 152 -9.42 -2.12 -6.89
N TRP A 153 -10.69 -2.14 -7.26
CA TRP A 153 -11.38 -3.38 -7.60
C TRP A 153 -10.83 -4.05 -8.86
N LEU A 154 -10.40 -3.26 -9.87
CA LEU A 154 -9.72 -3.79 -11.06
C LEU A 154 -8.40 -4.48 -10.67
N PHE A 155 -7.57 -3.85 -9.84
CA PHE A 155 -6.29 -4.43 -9.41
C PHE A 155 -6.49 -5.67 -8.54
N LEU A 156 -7.50 -5.66 -7.65
CA LEU A 156 -7.87 -6.84 -6.86
C LEU A 156 -8.32 -8.00 -7.74
N LEU A 157 -9.15 -7.72 -8.75
CA LEU A 157 -9.60 -8.72 -9.72
C LEU A 157 -8.44 -9.28 -10.55
N ILE A 158 -7.56 -8.40 -11.07
CA ILE A 158 -6.37 -8.81 -11.82
C ILE A 158 -5.46 -9.67 -10.94
N LEU A 159 -5.21 -9.29 -9.70
CA LEU A 159 -4.41 -10.09 -8.78
C LEU A 159 -5.04 -11.44 -8.48
N TYR A 160 -6.36 -11.49 -8.27
CA TYR A 160 -7.10 -12.73 -8.08
C TYR A 160 -6.95 -13.67 -9.30
N LEU A 161 -7.21 -13.15 -10.50
CA LEU A 161 -7.06 -13.91 -11.74
C LEU A 161 -5.60 -14.35 -11.94
N PHE A 162 -4.64 -13.47 -11.67
CA PHE A 162 -3.22 -13.80 -11.73
C PHE A 162 -2.87 -14.98 -10.82
N LEU A 163 -3.28 -14.92 -9.54
CA LEU A 163 -2.95 -15.95 -8.55
C LEU A 163 -3.63 -17.29 -8.83
N TYR A 164 -4.86 -17.28 -9.37
CA TYR A 164 -5.66 -18.51 -9.51
C TYR A 164 -5.70 -19.06 -10.93
N ARG A 165 -5.42 -18.25 -11.96
CA ARG A 165 -5.57 -18.66 -13.37
C ARG A 165 -4.24 -18.73 -14.12
N THR A 166 -3.13 -18.17 -13.59
CA THR A 166 -1.84 -18.21 -14.29
C THR A 166 -0.89 -19.24 -13.67
N LYS A 167 -0.01 -19.82 -14.52
CA LYS A 167 1.05 -20.75 -14.07
C LYS A 167 1.95 -20.12 -13.03
N VAL A 168 2.28 -18.84 -13.18
CA VAL A 168 3.14 -18.09 -12.25
C VAL A 168 2.42 -17.86 -10.92
N GLY A 169 1.13 -17.54 -10.93
CA GLY A 169 0.33 -17.40 -9.72
C GLY A 169 0.18 -18.71 -8.95
N ILE A 170 -0.01 -19.83 -9.66
CA ILE A 170 -0.03 -21.18 -9.05
C ILE A 170 1.33 -21.48 -8.40
N ALA A 171 2.44 -21.20 -9.10
CA ALA A 171 3.79 -21.34 -8.55
C ALA A 171 4.00 -20.45 -7.32
N MET A 172 3.48 -19.21 -7.33
CA MET A 172 3.55 -18.30 -6.18
C MET A 172 2.83 -18.87 -4.96
N ARG A 173 1.63 -19.42 -5.13
CA ARG A 173 0.90 -20.07 -4.02
C ARG A 173 1.62 -21.31 -3.51
N ALA A 174 2.22 -22.12 -4.38
CA ALA A 174 3.04 -23.25 -3.97
C ALA A 174 4.25 -22.80 -3.12
N VAL A 175 4.93 -21.72 -3.53
CA VAL A 175 6.06 -21.14 -2.78
C VAL A 175 5.61 -20.56 -1.43
N ILE A 176 4.42 -19.98 -1.34
CA ILE A 176 3.84 -19.50 -0.06
C ILE A 176 3.67 -20.67 0.93
N GLU A 177 3.15 -21.80 0.46
CA GLU A 177 2.93 -22.98 1.29
C GLU A 177 4.25 -23.61 1.73
N ASN A 178 5.11 -23.98 0.77
CA ASN A 178 6.39 -24.61 1.07
C ASN A 178 7.47 -24.23 0.02
N PRO A 179 8.33 -23.25 0.33
CA PRO A 179 9.39 -22.83 -0.59
C PRO A 179 10.38 -23.96 -0.96
N SER A 180 10.79 -24.77 0.02
CA SER A 180 11.78 -25.83 -0.18
C SER A 180 11.21 -26.95 -1.08
N LEU A 181 9.97 -27.36 -0.86
CA LEU A 181 9.30 -28.34 -1.73
C LEU A 181 9.13 -27.78 -3.14
N SER A 182 8.75 -26.50 -3.26
CA SER A 182 8.58 -25.85 -4.57
C SER A 182 9.90 -25.80 -5.35
N GLU A 183 11.01 -25.55 -4.67
CA GLU A 183 12.35 -25.57 -5.27
C GLU A 183 12.75 -26.98 -5.73
N ALA A 184 12.45 -28.01 -4.94
CA ALA A 184 12.68 -29.40 -5.30
C ALA A 184 11.86 -29.85 -6.53
N LEU A 185 10.68 -29.23 -6.75
CA LEU A 185 9.83 -29.44 -7.93
C LEU A 185 10.23 -28.56 -9.14
N GLY A 186 11.37 -27.86 -9.06
CA GLY A 186 11.92 -27.05 -10.15
C GLY A 186 11.36 -25.63 -10.27
N ILE A 187 10.57 -25.15 -9.29
CA ILE A 187 10.09 -23.76 -9.27
C ILE A 187 11.21 -22.85 -8.86
N ASN A 188 11.51 -21.83 -9.67
CA ASN A 188 12.51 -20.82 -9.32
C ASN A 188 11.95 -19.85 -8.26
N VAL A 189 12.19 -20.19 -6.98
CA VAL A 189 11.70 -19.47 -5.81
C VAL A 189 12.18 -18.01 -5.81
N LYS A 190 13.43 -17.73 -6.25
CA LYS A 190 13.96 -16.36 -6.32
C LYS A 190 13.16 -15.47 -7.27
N ARG A 191 12.77 -16.00 -8.44
CA ARG A 191 11.93 -15.26 -9.38
C ARG A 191 10.53 -14.97 -8.80
N ILE A 192 9.95 -15.92 -8.08
CA ILE A 192 8.65 -15.73 -7.42
C ILE A 192 8.72 -14.63 -6.37
N TYR A 193 9.80 -14.58 -5.59
CA TYR A 193 9.99 -13.51 -4.61
C TYR A 193 10.19 -12.14 -5.26
N ALA A 194 11.01 -12.08 -6.32
CA ALA A 194 11.16 -10.83 -7.10
C ALA A 194 9.80 -10.32 -7.60
N LEU A 195 8.99 -11.20 -8.19
CA LEU A 195 7.64 -10.86 -8.66
C LEU A 195 6.73 -10.36 -7.54
N SER A 196 6.80 -10.96 -6.35
CA SER A 196 6.01 -10.52 -5.19
C SER A 196 6.38 -9.08 -4.78
N TRP A 197 7.68 -8.77 -4.73
CA TRP A 197 8.16 -7.43 -4.41
C TRP A 197 7.80 -6.41 -5.49
N MET A 198 7.89 -6.80 -6.77
CA MET A 198 7.46 -5.99 -7.90
C MET A 198 5.97 -5.62 -7.80
N LEU A 199 5.11 -6.62 -7.63
CA LEU A 199 3.67 -6.40 -7.50
C LEU A 199 3.31 -5.58 -6.26
N ALA A 200 3.95 -5.86 -5.12
CA ALA A 200 3.73 -5.13 -3.89
C ALA A 200 4.06 -3.65 -4.03
N ALA A 201 5.22 -3.33 -4.59
CA ALA A 201 5.64 -1.94 -4.81
C ALA A 201 4.80 -1.24 -5.87
N SER A 202 4.30 -1.96 -6.90
CA SER A 202 3.39 -1.40 -7.90
C SER A 202 2.05 -1.01 -7.30
N PHE A 203 1.47 -1.88 -6.46
CA PHE A 203 0.20 -1.59 -5.79
C PHE A 203 0.34 -0.41 -4.83
N ALA A 204 1.45 -0.35 -4.10
CA ALA A 204 1.76 0.78 -3.25
C ALA A 204 1.95 2.07 -4.07
N GLY A 205 2.67 2.02 -5.19
CA GLY A 205 2.87 3.15 -6.08
C GLY A 205 1.55 3.70 -6.64
N VAL A 206 0.65 2.81 -7.08
CA VAL A 206 -0.69 3.19 -7.57
C VAL A 206 -1.54 3.81 -6.46
N ALA A 207 -1.56 3.19 -5.27
CA ALA A 207 -2.27 3.74 -4.11
C ALA A 207 -1.73 5.13 -3.73
N GLY A 208 -0.42 5.33 -3.85
CA GLY A 208 0.25 6.60 -3.62
C GLY A 208 -0.32 7.74 -4.45
N VAL A 209 -0.63 7.52 -5.73
CA VAL A 209 -1.18 8.56 -6.62
C VAL A 209 -2.46 9.18 -6.09
N PHE A 210 -3.26 8.42 -5.36
CA PHE A 210 -4.54 8.90 -4.83
C PHE A 210 -4.40 9.69 -3.52
N LEU A 211 -3.30 9.53 -2.78
CA LEU A 211 -3.09 10.19 -1.47
C LEU A 211 -3.17 11.71 -1.54
N PRO A 212 -2.51 12.40 -2.52
CA PRO A 212 -2.55 13.86 -2.61
C PRO A 212 -3.93 14.47 -2.91
N PHE A 213 -4.88 13.67 -3.40
CA PHE A 213 -6.27 14.10 -3.56
C PHE A 213 -7.04 14.14 -2.23
N ARG A 214 -6.53 13.42 -1.22
CA ARG A 214 -7.19 13.22 0.07
C ARG A 214 -6.53 14.01 1.21
N ILE A 215 -5.22 14.03 1.24
CA ILE A 215 -4.41 14.66 2.30
C ILE A 215 -3.26 15.46 1.68
N THR A 216 -2.76 16.44 2.43
CA THR A 216 -1.51 17.10 2.09
C THR A 216 -0.35 16.12 2.28
N VAL A 217 0.41 15.87 1.21
CA VAL A 217 1.51 14.89 1.21
C VAL A 217 2.88 15.56 1.16
N ASN A 218 3.83 14.90 1.80
CA ASN A 218 5.24 15.27 1.85
C ASN A 218 6.10 13.99 1.72
N PRO A 219 7.44 14.10 1.68
CA PRO A 219 8.30 12.92 1.58
C PRO A 219 8.14 11.89 2.71
N ASP A 220 7.63 12.30 3.89
CA ASP A 220 7.45 11.43 5.06
C ASP A 220 6.06 10.74 5.09
N THR A 221 5.22 10.99 4.10
CA THR A 221 3.83 10.49 4.06
C THR A 221 3.78 8.96 4.10
N GLY A 222 4.68 8.28 3.41
CA GLY A 222 4.74 6.81 3.40
C GLY A 222 4.96 6.23 4.80
N PHE A 223 5.88 6.80 5.55
CA PHE A 223 6.12 6.40 6.93
C PHE A 223 4.89 6.64 7.83
N SER A 224 4.21 7.76 7.65
CA SER A 224 3.04 8.12 8.47
C SER A 224 1.87 7.15 8.28
N ILE A 225 1.69 6.58 7.07
CA ILE A 225 0.62 5.61 6.77
C ILE A 225 1.02 4.17 7.03
N LEU A 226 2.32 3.89 7.22
CA LEU A 226 2.84 2.54 7.39
C LEU A 226 2.19 1.79 8.55
N LEU A 227 1.96 2.49 9.65
CA LEU A 227 1.32 1.92 10.85
C LEU A 227 -0.11 1.45 10.58
N SER A 228 -0.90 2.23 9.82
CA SER A 228 -2.25 1.86 9.40
C SER A 228 -2.24 0.66 8.47
N ILE A 229 -1.23 0.56 7.57
CA ILE A 229 -1.04 -0.59 6.68
C ILE A 229 -0.75 -1.86 7.50
N PHE A 230 0.17 -1.79 8.46
CA PHE A 230 0.47 -2.92 9.35
C PHE A 230 -0.73 -3.32 10.20
N ALA A 231 -1.46 -2.34 10.75
CA ALA A 231 -2.69 -2.61 11.50
C ALA A 231 -3.73 -3.33 10.64
N ALA A 232 -3.93 -2.89 9.40
CA ALA A 232 -4.87 -3.52 8.47
C ALA A 232 -4.49 -4.96 8.13
N VAL A 233 -3.21 -5.23 7.82
CA VAL A 233 -2.72 -6.58 7.50
C VAL A 233 -2.81 -7.50 8.72
N THR A 234 -2.45 -7.00 9.89
CA THR A 234 -2.48 -7.79 11.15
C THR A 234 -3.91 -8.09 11.56
N LEU A 235 -4.79 -7.09 11.51
CA LEU A 235 -6.21 -7.24 11.80
C LEU A 235 -6.89 -8.22 10.85
N GLY A 236 -6.56 -8.15 9.56
CA GLY A 236 -7.04 -9.07 8.55
C GLY A 236 -6.57 -10.51 8.74
N GLY A 237 -5.43 -10.67 9.42
CA GLY A 237 -4.72 -11.94 9.62
C GLY A 237 -3.58 -12.10 8.62
N LEU A 238 -2.36 -12.16 9.15
CA LEU A 238 -1.07 -12.12 8.42
C LEU A 238 -0.91 -13.17 7.30
N LYS A 239 -1.77 -14.20 7.30
CA LYS A 239 -1.72 -15.31 6.32
C LYS A 239 -2.82 -15.23 5.26
N SER A 240 -3.58 -14.13 5.17
CA SER A 240 -4.73 -14.02 4.27
C SER A 240 -4.73 -12.72 3.49
N LEU A 241 -4.63 -12.81 2.17
CA LEU A 241 -4.78 -11.64 1.28
C LEU A 241 -6.19 -11.04 1.37
N LEU A 242 -7.23 -11.88 1.37
CA LEU A 242 -8.62 -11.42 1.53
C LEU A 242 -8.84 -10.79 2.91
N GLY A 243 -8.25 -11.39 3.95
CA GLY A 243 -8.28 -10.82 5.29
C GLY A 243 -7.68 -9.41 5.32
N SER A 244 -6.55 -9.19 4.64
CA SER A 244 -5.91 -7.86 4.57
C SER A 244 -6.78 -6.80 3.90
N ILE A 245 -7.60 -7.17 2.90
CA ILE A 245 -8.59 -6.25 2.29
C ILE A 245 -9.64 -5.84 3.32
N ILE A 246 -10.24 -6.82 3.99
CA ILE A 246 -11.28 -6.57 5.00
C ILE A 246 -10.71 -5.74 6.14
N GLY A 247 -9.51 -6.10 6.61
CA GLY A 247 -8.78 -5.35 7.63
C GLY A 247 -8.53 -3.90 7.22
N ALA A 248 -8.17 -3.67 5.95
CA ALA A 248 -7.96 -2.33 5.41
C ALA A 248 -9.23 -1.47 5.45
N TYR A 249 -10.37 -2.01 5.05
CA TYR A 249 -11.63 -1.26 5.15
C TYR A 249 -12.03 -0.99 6.59
N ILE A 250 -11.88 -1.95 7.51
CA ILE A 250 -12.20 -1.75 8.92
C ILE A 250 -11.30 -0.64 9.51
N ILE A 251 -9.99 -0.68 9.28
CA ILE A 251 -9.08 0.37 9.75
C ILE A 251 -9.43 1.71 9.10
N ALA A 252 -9.71 1.75 7.79
CA ALA A 252 -10.08 2.98 7.09
C ALA A 252 -11.35 3.62 7.66
N PHE A 253 -12.38 2.82 7.90
CA PHE A 253 -13.62 3.29 8.54
C PHE A 253 -13.37 3.78 9.96
N SER A 254 -12.65 2.98 10.77
CA SER A 254 -12.33 3.35 12.15
C SER A 254 -11.53 4.64 12.23
N GLU A 255 -10.51 4.81 11.39
CA GLU A 255 -9.73 6.05 11.34
C GLU A 255 -10.56 7.24 10.86
N THR A 256 -11.35 7.09 9.80
CA THR A 256 -12.14 8.20 9.24
C THR A 256 -13.17 8.68 10.24
N VAL A 257 -13.93 7.76 10.83
CA VAL A 257 -14.94 8.08 11.84
C VAL A 257 -14.29 8.58 13.13
N GLY A 258 -13.23 7.93 13.59
CA GLY A 258 -12.53 8.32 14.80
C GLY A 258 -11.89 9.71 14.71
N VAL A 259 -11.22 10.03 13.58
CA VAL A 259 -10.65 11.37 13.35
C VAL A 259 -11.75 12.43 13.30
N TYR A 260 -12.89 12.13 12.70
CA TYR A 260 -14.04 13.05 12.70
C TYR A 260 -14.48 13.39 14.13
N TYR A 261 -14.70 12.40 14.99
CA TYR A 261 -15.10 12.64 16.39
C TYR A 261 -13.99 13.32 17.20
N LEU A 262 -12.72 12.98 17.00
CA LEU A 262 -11.60 13.67 17.65
C LEU A 262 -11.57 15.17 17.29
N SER A 263 -11.83 15.50 16.03
CA SER A 263 -11.88 16.90 15.59
C SER A 263 -13.04 17.68 16.21
N GLN A 264 -14.18 17.03 16.46
CA GLN A 264 -15.35 17.66 17.13
C GLN A 264 -15.07 18.04 18.60
N ILE A 265 -14.23 17.27 19.28
CA ILE A 265 -13.84 17.54 20.68
C ILE A 265 -12.53 18.37 20.76
N GLY A 266 -12.06 18.93 19.63
CA GLY A 266 -10.90 19.80 19.58
C GLY A 266 -9.54 19.08 19.66
N LEU A 267 -9.49 17.76 19.51
CA LEU A 267 -8.23 17.02 19.50
C LEU A 267 -7.61 17.00 18.08
N SER A 268 -6.29 16.92 18.06
CA SER A 268 -5.52 16.92 16.82
C SER A 268 -5.75 15.64 16.00
N THR A 269 -5.87 15.79 14.68
CA THR A 269 -5.91 14.68 13.71
C THR A 269 -4.61 13.88 13.67
N ALA A 270 -3.53 14.36 14.30
CA ALA A 270 -2.27 13.62 14.47
C ALA A 270 -2.43 12.34 15.28
N TYR A 271 -3.51 12.20 16.07
CA TYR A 271 -3.82 10.96 16.80
C TYR A 271 -4.42 9.83 15.93
N ARG A 272 -4.51 10.02 14.61
CA ARG A 272 -4.98 8.98 13.65
C ARG A 272 -4.34 7.60 13.88
N PRO A 273 -3.01 7.45 14.04
CA PRO A 273 -2.41 6.13 14.28
C PRO A 273 -2.89 5.45 15.57
N ALA A 274 -3.22 6.22 16.60
CA ALA A 274 -3.76 5.66 17.85
C ALA A 274 -5.10 4.97 17.63
N ILE A 275 -5.96 5.51 16.77
CA ILE A 275 -7.24 4.89 16.42
C ILE A 275 -7.00 3.52 15.77
N SER A 276 -6.06 3.42 14.82
CA SER A 276 -5.70 2.15 14.18
C SER A 276 -5.23 1.12 15.19
N PHE A 277 -4.37 1.51 16.13
CA PHE A 277 -3.87 0.60 17.16
C PHE A 277 -4.94 0.19 18.16
N ILE A 278 -5.82 1.10 18.57
CA ILE A 278 -6.95 0.76 19.46
C ILE A 278 -7.89 -0.23 18.74
N THR A 279 -8.22 0.04 17.48
CA THR A 279 -9.05 -0.86 16.66
C THR A 279 -8.39 -2.22 16.50
N LEU A 280 -7.08 -2.25 16.20
CA LEU A 280 -6.31 -3.49 16.11
C LEU A 280 -6.33 -4.26 17.44
N ALA A 281 -6.06 -3.58 18.56
CA ALA A 281 -6.04 -4.20 19.89
C ALA A 281 -7.40 -4.80 20.24
N LEU A 282 -8.49 -4.06 20.04
CA LEU A 282 -9.85 -4.55 20.31
C LEU A 282 -10.19 -5.78 19.47
N VAL A 283 -9.86 -5.77 18.18
CA VAL A 283 -10.14 -6.92 17.31
C VAL A 283 -9.27 -8.12 17.68
N LEU A 284 -7.99 -7.93 18.00
CA LEU A 284 -7.11 -9.05 18.38
C LEU A 284 -7.44 -9.63 19.76
N LEU A 285 -8.01 -8.85 20.66
CA LEU A 285 -8.54 -9.38 21.94
C LEU A 285 -9.70 -10.35 21.71
N LEU A 286 -10.56 -10.06 20.72
CA LEU A 286 -11.70 -10.91 20.37
C LEU A 286 -11.28 -12.07 19.43
N TYR A 287 -10.38 -11.80 18.51
CA TYR A 287 -9.91 -12.71 17.45
C TYR A 287 -8.38 -12.73 17.38
N PRO A 288 -7.67 -13.49 18.26
CA PRO A 288 -6.20 -13.48 18.34
C PRO A 288 -5.47 -13.88 17.05
N ARG A 289 -6.15 -14.59 16.14
CA ARG A 289 -5.62 -14.99 14.82
C ARG A 289 -5.96 -13.99 13.70
N GLY A 290 -6.52 -12.82 14.05
CA GLY A 290 -7.10 -11.87 13.12
C GLY A 290 -8.42 -12.40 12.52
N LEU A 291 -9.05 -11.60 11.66
CA LEU A 291 -10.34 -11.93 11.05
C LEU A 291 -10.29 -13.19 10.18
N ALA A 292 -9.16 -13.47 9.55
CA ALA A 292 -8.99 -14.70 8.76
C ALA A 292 -9.14 -15.97 9.59
N GLY A 293 -8.93 -15.91 10.90
CA GLY A 293 -9.20 -17.01 11.82
C GLY A 293 -10.66 -17.47 11.85
N LEU A 294 -11.61 -16.61 11.45
CA LEU A 294 -13.04 -16.94 11.37
C LEU A 294 -13.35 -17.92 10.23
N TRP A 295 -12.58 -17.87 9.13
CA TRP A 295 -12.76 -18.73 7.96
C TRP A 295 -11.82 -19.93 7.95
N SER A 296 -10.77 -19.92 8.73
CA SER A 296 -9.72 -20.95 8.77
C SER A 296 -10.04 -22.08 9.77
N LYS A 297 -11.32 -22.25 10.15
CA LYS A 297 -11.76 -23.41 10.93
C LYS A 297 -11.79 -24.68 10.05
N ARG A 298 -10.63 -25.07 9.53
CA ARG A 298 -10.35 -26.45 9.07
C ARG A 298 -8.85 -26.72 9.16
#